data_ec8d95250f512d14c8cab164c2db5e0f
#
_entry.id   ec8d95250f512d14c8cab164c2db5e0f
#
_cell.length_a   1.000
_cell.length_b   1.000
_cell.length_c   1.000
_cell.angle_alpha   90.00
_cell.angle_beta   90.00
_cell.angle_gamma   90.00
#
_symmetry.space_group_name_H-M   'P 1'
#
loop_
_entity.id
_entity.type
_entity.pdbx_description
1 polymer ?
#
loop_
_entity_poly.entity_id
_entity_poly.type
_entity_poly.pdbx_seq_one_letter_code
_entity_poly.pdbx_strand_id
1 'polypeptide(L)'
;RAVRQFDHAGHGRGARLRIGYLSGDFGLHPVAYFAYALLRYFQPEIFQVYCYAVNQHEDLLTERLKRLPVYWRSIRTKDWAEAAAAVRADEIDILVDLSGHTAGNCLSVFAYQPAAVQLSGIGYMNSTGLSNVDGFLSDVYCAPKAADPFFTEPLLRLPQTHLCYTRPHAFPEVVDKPPSKRSGYVTFGCFNNFSKVTDGMLSLWQKILERTPGARLLLKHKIFDGEEGRAYADGRLRQAGLDRSRVEYRGFSADYLAEDNDIDVALDTAPYTGGLTTCEALYMGVPVVSLTGRRHGARFGYSLLHNVGVGDLAAATPEAYVETAAALASAPETLTGLRRVLRSMMARSPLMDGRGYARAVSYTHLRAHET
;
A
#
# COMPACT_ATOMS: atom_id res chain seq x y z
N ARG A 1 -20.94 -1.25 27.16
CA ARG A 1 -21.69 -2.54 27.26
C ARG A 1 -20.82 -3.62 26.65
N ALA A 2 -20.72 -4.80 27.30
CA ALA A 2 -20.05 -5.96 26.72
C ALA A 2 -20.78 -6.38 25.41
N VAL A 3 -20.04 -6.58 24.34
CA VAL A 3 -20.58 -7.07 23.06
C VAL A 3 -20.84 -8.57 23.21
N ARG A 4 -22.02 -9.03 22.83
CA ARG A 4 -22.34 -10.46 22.80
C ARG A 4 -21.79 -11.06 21.51
N GLN A 5 -20.82 -11.94 21.64
CA GLN A 5 -20.22 -12.66 20.51
C GLN A 5 -21.15 -13.78 20.02
N PHE A 6 -21.04 -14.13 18.73
CA PHE A 6 -21.71 -15.27 18.15
C PHE A 6 -21.02 -16.58 18.55
N ASP A 7 -21.80 -17.63 18.75
CA ASP A 7 -21.31 -18.98 18.99
C ASP A 7 -21.07 -19.69 17.64
N HIS A 8 -19.94 -20.36 17.51
CA HIS A 8 -19.55 -21.14 16.36
C HIS A 8 -19.62 -22.65 16.59
N ALA A 9 -20.10 -23.11 17.76
CA ALA A 9 -20.34 -24.51 18.03
C ALA A 9 -21.33 -25.09 17.00
N GLY A 10 -20.91 -26.14 16.27
CA GLY A 10 -21.74 -26.76 15.24
C GLY A 10 -21.71 -26.08 13.87
N HIS A 11 -20.85 -25.08 13.66
CA HIS A 11 -20.61 -24.55 12.32
C HIS A 11 -19.97 -25.65 11.46
N GLY A 12 -20.77 -26.28 10.58
CA GLY A 12 -20.32 -27.36 9.72
C GLY A 12 -19.53 -26.82 8.53
N ARG A 13 -18.44 -27.50 8.15
CA ARG A 13 -17.72 -27.19 6.91
C ARG A 13 -18.64 -27.43 5.71
N GLY A 14 -18.96 -26.37 4.96
CA GLY A 14 -19.56 -26.50 3.64
C GLY A 14 -18.58 -27.17 2.64
N ALA A 15 -19.06 -27.53 1.46
CA ALA A 15 -18.21 -28.06 0.39
C ALA A 15 -17.12 -27.06 -0.08
N ARG A 16 -17.35 -25.76 0.15
CA ARG A 16 -16.44 -24.66 -0.17
C ARG A 16 -16.36 -23.70 1.02
N LEU A 17 -15.16 -23.19 1.31
CA LEU A 17 -14.97 -22.17 2.34
C LEU A 17 -15.50 -20.81 1.87
N ARG A 18 -16.24 -20.13 2.76
CA ARG A 18 -16.79 -18.81 2.53
C ARG A 18 -15.87 -17.75 3.15
N ILE A 19 -15.28 -16.93 2.29
CA ILE A 19 -14.37 -15.85 2.70
C ILE A 19 -15.07 -14.52 2.50
N GLY A 20 -15.21 -13.74 3.57
CA GLY A 20 -15.73 -12.38 3.54
C GLY A 20 -14.60 -11.36 3.61
N TYR A 21 -14.56 -10.41 2.68
CA TYR A 21 -13.69 -9.23 2.75
C TYR A 21 -14.55 -8.02 3.12
N LEU A 22 -14.14 -7.31 4.17
CA LEU A 22 -14.87 -6.16 4.72
C LEU A 22 -14.05 -4.88 4.52
N SER A 23 -14.61 -3.88 3.82
CA SER A 23 -13.94 -2.62 3.56
C SER A 23 -14.89 -1.47 3.25
N GLY A 24 -14.45 -0.24 3.57
CA GLY A 24 -15.03 1.01 3.08
C GLY A 24 -14.40 1.50 1.77
N ASP A 25 -13.40 0.78 1.25
CA ASP A 25 -12.49 1.25 0.20
C ASP A 25 -12.57 0.41 -1.09
N PHE A 26 -13.72 -0.23 -1.35
CA PHE A 26 -13.97 -0.96 -2.61
C PHE A 26 -14.31 -0.01 -3.77
N GLY A 27 -13.34 0.86 -4.14
CA GLY A 27 -13.44 1.86 -5.18
C GLY A 27 -12.08 2.33 -5.64
N LEU A 28 -11.97 3.54 -6.21
CA LEU A 28 -10.71 4.15 -6.64
C LEU A 28 -9.84 4.49 -5.41
N HIS A 29 -9.34 3.46 -4.77
CA HIS A 29 -8.54 3.52 -3.54
C HIS A 29 -7.44 2.45 -3.54
N PRO A 30 -6.25 2.71 -2.94
CA PRO A 30 -5.14 1.76 -2.89
C PRO A 30 -5.53 0.36 -2.41
N VAL A 31 -6.41 0.26 -1.40
CA VAL A 31 -6.88 -1.02 -0.87
C VAL A 31 -7.52 -1.89 -1.96
N ALA A 32 -8.38 -1.31 -2.80
CA ALA A 32 -9.01 -2.07 -3.87
C ALA A 32 -8.00 -2.53 -4.93
N TYR A 33 -6.95 -1.74 -5.20
CA TYR A 33 -5.90 -2.12 -6.15
C TYR A 33 -5.08 -3.31 -5.65
N PHE A 34 -4.81 -3.39 -4.34
CA PHE A 34 -4.08 -4.49 -3.73
C PHE A 34 -4.97 -5.72 -3.46
N ALA A 35 -6.24 -5.52 -3.14
CA ALA A 35 -7.19 -6.61 -2.90
C ALA A 35 -7.76 -7.23 -4.19
N TYR A 36 -7.67 -6.54 -5.34
CA TYR A 36 -8.27 -6.98 -6.61
C TYR A 36 -7.89 -8.42 -6.99
N ALA A 37 -6.63 -8.79 -6.78
CA ALA A 37 -6.15 -10.13 -7.10
C ALA A 37 -6.87 -11.22 -6.32
N LEU A 38 -7.21 -10.96 -5.04
CA LEU A 38 -7.95 -11.89 -4.18
C LEU A 38 -9.39 -12.08 -4.66
N LEU A 39 -10.01 -10.99 -5.15
CA LEU A 39 -11.38 -11.00 -5.64
C LEU A 39 -11.51 -11.58 -7.05
N ARG A 40 -10.42 -11.56 -7.83
CA ARG A 40 -10.42 -11.98 -9.26
C ARG A 40 -9.89 -13.37 -9.49
N TYR A 41 -8.89 -13.82 -8.71
CA TYR A 41 -8.12 -15.03 -9.00
C TYR A 41 -8.24 -16.12 -7.94
N PHE A 42 -9.22 -16.04 -7.03
CA PHE A 42 -9.51 -17.15 -6.12
C PHE A 42 -9.99 -18.39 -6.90
N GLN A 43 -9.89 -19.56 -6.28
CA GLN A 43 -10.32 -20.83 -6.85
C GLN A 43 -11.80 -21.07 -6.49
N PRO A 44 -12.75 -20.92 -7.43
CA PRO A 44 -14.19 -21.00 -7.14
C PRO A 44 -14.65 -22.41 -6.78
N GLU A 45 -13.85 -23.44 -7.07
CA GLU A 45 -14.08 -24.82 -6.66
C GLU A 45 -13.88 -25.02 -5.16
N ILE A 46 -13.02 -24.21 -4.54
CA ILE A 46 -12.62 -24.30 -3.13
C ILE A 46 -13.27 -23.19 -2.30
N PHE A 47 -13.44 -22.02 -2.89
CA PHE A 47 -13.86 -20.80 -2.17
C PHE A 47 -15.13 -20.17 -2.74
N GLN A 48 -15.92 -19.59 -1.86
CA GLN A 48 -16.92 -18.57 -2.17
C GLN A 48 -16.47 -17.25 -1.56
N VAL A 49 -16.41 -16.19 -2.35
CA VAL A 49 -15.91 -14.89 -1.91
C VAL A 49 -17.05 -13.89 -1.78
N TYR A 50 -17.12 -13.23 -0.63
CA TYR A 50 -18.08 -12.20 -0.29
C TYR A 50 -17.38 -10.87 -0.09
N CYS A 51 -17.96 -9.77 -0.59
CA CYS A 51 -17.51 -8.41 -0.35
C CYS A 51 -18.56 -7.69 0.48
N TYR A 52 -18.19 -7.29 1.69
CA TYR A 52 -19.03 -6.46 2.58
C TYR A 52 -18.59 -5.01 2.45
N ALA A 53 -19.33 -4.22 1.69
CA ALA A 53 -18.98 -2.85 1.37
C ALA A 53 -19.70 -1.85 2.30
N VAL A 54 -18.91 -0.96 2.91
CA VAL A 54 -19.40 0.22 3.64
C VAL A 54 -19.05 1.53 2.93
N ASN A 55 -18.73 1.45 1.64
CA ASN A 55 -18.32 2.60 0.81
C ASN A 55 -19.33 3.76 0.94
N GLN A 56 -18.82 4.97 1.17
CA GLN A 56 -19.64 6.18 1.18
C GLN A 56 -20.12 6.55 -0.23
N HIS A 57 -19.26 6.29 -1.23
CA HIS A 57 -19.53 6.52 -2.64
C HIS A 57 -19.12 5.31 -3.47
N GLU A 58 -19.81 5.10 -4.57
CA GLU A 58 -19.49 4.08 -5.56
C GLU A 58 -18.96 4.76 -6.83
N ASP A 59 -17.96 4.15 -7.44
CA ASP A 59 -17.28 4.66 -8.62
C ASP A 59 -17.12 3.56 -9.69
N LEU A 60 -16.44 3.89 -10.79
CA LEU A 60 -16.23 2.95 -11.90
C LEU A 60 -15.47 1.68 -11.47
N LEU A 61 -14.56 1.78 -10.49
CA LEU A 61 -13.87 0.60 -9.98
C LEU A 61 -14.80 -0.24 -9.11
N THR A 62 -15.66 0.38 -8.28
CA THR A 62 -16.71 -0.33 -7.53
C THR A 62 -17.58 -1.17 -8.47
N GLU A 63 -18.06 -0.56 -9.57
CA GLU A 63 -18.86 -1.27 -10.57
C GLU A 63 -18.10 -2.42 -11.25
N ARG A 64 -16.80 -2.25 -11.47
CA ARG A 64 -15.92 -3.30 -11.99
C ARG A 64 -15.76 -4.45 -10.99
N LEU A 65 -15.62 -4.15 -9.70
CA LEU A 65 -15.52 -5.15 -8.64
C LEU A 65 -16.82 -5.96 -8.52
N LYS A 66 -17.98 -5.32 -8.58
CA LYS A 66 -19.29 -6.00 -8.56
C LYS A 66 -19.52 -7.00 -9.69
N ARG A 67 -18.79 -6.84 -10.82
CA ARG A 67 -18.85 -7.77 -11.96
C ARG A 67 -17.98 -9.01 -11.81
N LEU A 68 -17.13 -9.05 -10.78
CA LEU A 68 -16.33 -10.23 -10.45
C LEU A 68 -17.25 -11.35 -9.90
N PRO A 69 -16.79 -12.62 -9.90
CA PRO A 69 -17.59 -13.75 -9.40
C PRO A 69 -17.65 -13.78 -7.86
N VAL A 70 -18.03 -12.67 -7.26
CA VAL A 70 -18.12 -12.47 -5.81
C VAL A 70 -19.57 -12.14 -5.40
N TYR A 71 -19.92 -12.47 -4.16
CA TYR A 71 -21.20 -12.07 -3.57
C TYR A 71 -21.06 -10.68 -2.95
N TRP A 72 -21.72 -9.69 -3.53
CA TRP A 72 -21.66 -8.30 -3.05
C TRP A 72 -22.75 -8.00 -2.03
N ARG A 73 -22.36 -7.46 -0.88
CA ARG A 73 -23.23 -7.03 0.21
C ARG A 73 -22.94 -5.58 0.57
N SER A 74 -23.87 -4.67 0.35
CA SER A 74 -23.78 -3.32 0.92
C SER A 74 -24.32 -3.36 2.34
N ILE A 75 -23.48 -2.98 3.30
CA ILE A 75 -23.83 -2.92 4.73
C ILE A 75 -23.68 -1.49 5.29
N ARG A 76 -23.55 -0.50 4.42
CA ARG A 76 -23.30 0.91 4.77
C ARG A 76 -24.33 1.51 5.73
N THR A 77 -25.59 1.14 5.59
CA THR A 77 -26.70 1.70 6.39
C THR A 77 -27.01 0.89 7.66
N LYS A 78 -26.27 -0.17 7.92
CA LYS A 78 -26.44 -1.04 9.08
C LYS A 78 -25.64 -0.51 10.27
N ASP A 79 -26.16 -0.68 11.48
CA ASP A 79 -25.32 -0.60 12.66
C ASP A 79 -24.35 -1.81 12.73
N TRP A 80 -23.39 -1.75 13.65
CA TRP A 80 -22.36 -2.79 13.72
C TRP A 80 -22.90 -4.17 14.11
N ALA A 81 -23.97 -4.23 14.91
CA ALA A 81 -24.62 -5.49 15.30
C ALA A 81 -25.37 -6.09 14.09
N GLU A 82 -26.11 -5.27 13.34
CA GLU A 82 -26.80 -5.67 12.13
C GLU A 82 -25.81 -6.09 11.03
N ALA A 83 -24.69 -5.37 10.91
CA ALA A 83 -23.61 -5.73 9.98
C ALA A 83 -22.99 -7.09 10.34
N ALA A 84 -22.70 -7.33 11.62
CA ALA A 84 -22.19 -8.61 12.10
C ALA A 84 -23.23 -9.74 11.92
N ALA A 85 -24.52 -9.48 12.17
CA ALA A 85 -25.58 -10.44 11.92
C ALA A 85 -25.70 -10.82 10.44
N ALA A 86 -25.50 -9.86 9.51
CA ALA A 86 -25.50 -10.12 8.08
C ALA A 86 -24.31 -11.04 7.66
N VAL A 87 -23.13 -10.81 8.21
CA VAL A 87 -21.96 -11.68 7.99
C VAL A 87 -22.24 -13.08 8.53
N ARG A 88 -22.82 -13.18 9.73
CA ARG A 88 -23.16 -14.46 10.35
C ARG A 88 -24.22 -15.23 9.56
N ALA A 89 -25.22 -14.54 9.01
CA ALA A 89 -26.28 -15.13 8.20
C ALA A 89 -25.77 -15.72 6.88
N ASP A 90 -24.69 -15.15 6.31
CA ASP A 90 -24.01 -15.70 5.13
C ASP A 90 -23.08 -16.87 5.51
N GLU A 91 -23.00 -17.25 6.79
CA GLU A 91 -22.18 -18.35 7.33
C GLU A 91 -20.72 -18.26 6.87
N ILE A 92 -20.12 -17.10 7.04
CA ILE A 92 -18.72 -16.84 6.66
C ILE A 92 -17.78 -17.63 7.58
N ASP A 93 -16.88 -18.41 6.98
CA ASP A 93 -15.86 -19.17 7.68
C ASP A 93 -14.69 -18.26 8.10
N ILE A 94 -14.24 -17.41 7.19
CA ILE A 94 -13.11 -16.49 7.39
C ILE A 94 -13.51 -15.08 7.01
N LEU A 95 -13.48 -14.15 7.97
CA LEU A 95 -13.70 -12.73 7.72
C LEU A 95 -12.37 -11.97 7.73
N VAL A 96 -12.12 -11.20 6.69
CA VAL A 96 -10.88 -10.42 6.53
C VAL A 96 -11.19 -8.92 6.54
N ASP A 97 -10.65 -8.21 7.52
CA ASP A 97 -10.64 -6.76 7.55
C ASP A 97 -9.59 -6.22 6.60
N LEU A 98 -9.97 -5.27 5.73
CA LEU A 98 -9.08 -4.59 4.80
C LEU A 98 -8.83 -3.12 5.15
N SER A 99 -9.28 -2.66 6.31
CA SER A 99 -9.24 -1.23 6.66
C SER A 99 -8.41 -0.91 7.90
N GLY A 100 -8.35 -1.83 8.88
CA GLY A 100 -7.71 -1.55 10.16
C GLY A 100 -8.27 -0.29 10.81
N HIS A 101 -7.43 0.58 11.35
CA HIS A 101 -7.81 1.83 12.00
C HIS A 101 -7.89 3.04 11.06
N THR A 102 -8.12 2.83 9.77
CA THR A 102 -8.33 3.95 8.83
C THR A 102 -9.72 4.59 9.02
N ALA A 103 -9.92 5.77 8.43
CA ALA A 103 -11.23 6.42 8.44
C ALA A 103 -12.29 5.53 7.76
N GLY A 104 -13.46 5.40 8.36
CA GLY A 104 -14.53 4.55 7.84
C GLY A 104 -14.31 3.05 8.04
N ASN A 105 -13.40 2.65 8.95
CA ASN A 105 -13.15 1.24 9.26
C ASN A 105 -14.36 0.53 9.89
N CYS A 106 -14.29 -0.79 9.88
CA CYS A 106 -15.35 -1.67 10.34
C CYS A 106 -14.90 -2.63 11.47
N LEU A 107 -13.83 -2.30 12.19
CA LEU A 107 -13.30 -3.15 13.25
C LEU A 107 -14.34 -3.48 14.34
N SER A 108 -15.32 -2.61 14.54
CA SER A 108 -16.43 -2.88 15.48
C SER A 108 -17.26 -4.10 15.12
N VAL A 109 -17.33 -4.50 13.84
CA VAL A 109 -17.99 -5.74 13.39
C VAL A 109 -17.26 -6.97 13.96
N PHE A 110 -15.93 -6.91 13.99
CA PHE A 110 -15.09 -8.00 14.49
C PHE A 110 -15.28 -8.27 15.98
N ALA A 111 -15.66 -7.26 16.76
CA ALA A 111 -15.95 -7.44 18.19
C ALA A 111 -17.11 -8.42 18.46
N TYR A 112 -18.04 -8.58 17.53
CA TYR A 112 -19.14 -9.54 17.60
C TYR A 112 -18.72 -10.96 17.21
N GLN A 113 -17.55 -11.13 16.65
CA GLN A 113 -17.02 -12.42 16.16
C GLN A 113 -18.00 -13.15 15.21
N PRO A 114 -18.39 -12.52 14.08
CA PRO A 114 -19.40 -13.10 13.19
C PRO A 114 -18.88 -14.27 12.35
N ALA A 115 -17.57 -14.47 12.24
CA ALA A 115 -16.93 -15.59 11.58
C ALA A 115 -16.06 -16.39 12.55
N ALA A 116 -15.85 -17.68 12.27
CA ALA A 116 -15.04 -18.55 13.11
C ALA A 116 -13.56 -18.13 13.12
N VAL A 117 -13.06 -17.66 11.98
CA VAL A 117 -11.71 -17.11 11.84
C VAL A 117 -11.80 -15.65 11.40
N GLN A 118 -11.04 -14.78 12.03
CA GLN A 118 -11.00 -13.35 11.76
C GLN A 118 -9.57 -12.89 11.49
N LEU A 119 -9.34 -12.29 10.34
CA LEU A 119 -8.02 -11.82 9.91
C LEU A 119 -8.06 -10.32 9.60
N SER A 120 -6.90 -9.66 9.63
CA SER A 120 -6.73 -8.28 9.14
C SER A 120 -5.50 -8.18 8.25
N GLY A 121 -5.45 -7.21 7.36
CA GLY A 121 -4.28 -6.93 6.52
C GLY A 121 -4.57 -6.03 5.33
N ILE A 122 -3.54 -5.76 4.52
CA ILE A 122 -3.56 -4.98 3.28
C ILE A 122 -3.78 -3.48 3.51
N GLY A 123 -4.92 -3.07 4.09
CA GLY A 123 -5.32 -1.66 4.15
C GLY A 123 -4.75 -0.86 5.31
N TYR A 124 -4.14 -1.51 6.30
CA TYR A 124 -3.55 -0.84 7.45
C TYR A 124 -2.13 -1.34 7.75
N MET A 125 -1.33 -0.48 8.32
CA MET A 125 0.10 -0.70 8.46
C MET A 125 0.53 -1.21 9.84
N ASN A 126 -0.41 -1.59 10.71
CA ASN A 126 -0.08 -2.00 12.08
C ASN A 126 -1.18 -2.94 12.63
N SER A 127 -0.93 -3.50 13.84
CA SER A 127 -1.87 -4.30 14.61
C SER A 127 -3.25 -3.63 14.75
N THR A 128 -4.31 -4.42 14.77
CA THR A 128 -5.66 -3.95 15.12
C THR A 128 -5.80 -3.73 16.63
N GLY A 129 -4.98 -4.40 17.43
CA GLY A 129 -5.07 -4.40 18.89
C GLY A 129 -6.26 -5.20 19.44
N LEU A 130 -6.95 -5.96 18.58
CA LEU A 130 -8.09 -6.78 18.97
C LEU A 130 -7.64 -8.21 19.27
N SER A 131 -8.04 -8.72 20.44
CA SER A 131 -7.72 -10.09 20.87
C SER A 131 -8.51 -11.17 20.15
N ASN A 132 -9.57 -10.80 19.44
CA ASN A 132 -10.42 -11.69 18.65
C ASN A 132 -10.16 -11.60 17.14
N VAL A 133 -9.00 -11.10 16.76
CA VAL A 133 -8.44 -11.22 15.40
C VAL A 133 -7.34 -12.27 15.42
N ASP A 134 -7.53 -13.36 14.69
CA ASP A 134 -6.72 -14.58 14.76
C ASP A 134 -5.43 -14.50 13.95
N GLY A 135 -5.29 -13.48 13.11
CA GLY A 135 -4.06 -13.28 12.34
C GLY A 135 -4.02 -11.97 11.58
N PHE A 136 -2.79 -11.47 11.39
CA PHE A 136 -2.50 -10.31 10.55
C PHE A 136 -1.67 -10.72 9.34
N LEU A 137 -2.22 -10.50 8.14
CA LEU A 137 -1.56 -10.85 6.87
C LEU A 137 -0.41 -9.88 6.58
N SER A 138 0.78 -10.41 6.47
CA SER A 138 2.00 -9.68 6.14
C SER A 138 2.95 -10.53 5.28
N ASP A 139 4.19 -10.09 5.12
CA ASP A 139 5.24 -10.84 4.44
C ASP A 139 6.54 -10.85 5.27
N VAL A 140 7.49 -11.68 4.84
CA VAL A 140 8.78 -11.85 5.52
C VAL A 140 9.64 -10.58 5.54
N TYR A 141 9.41 -9.64 4.61
CA TYR A 141 10.15 -8.38 4.52
C TYR A 141 9.57 -7.31 5.43
N CYS A 142 8.24 -7.14 5.44
CA CYS A 142 7.54 -6.17 6.28
C CYS A 142 7.46 -6.58 7.73
N ALA A 143 7.34 -7.90 7.99
CA ALA A 143 7.22 -8.44 9.34
C ALA A 143 8.29 -9.51 9.60
N PRO A 144 9.58 -9.16 9.74
CA PRO A 144 10.59 -10.10 10.22
C PRO A 144 10.20 -10.60 11.63
N LYS A 145 10.82 -11.70 12.08
CA LYS A 145 10.49 -12.31 13.40
C LYS A 145 10.55 -11.32 14.57
N ALA A 146 11.42 -10.33 14.48
CA ALA A 146 11.54 -9.24 15.45
C ALA A 146 10.33 -8.28 15.48
N ALA A 147 9.39 -8.42 14.56
CA ALA A 147 8.16 -7.62 14.55
C ALA A 147 7.04 -8.20 15.44
N ASP A 148 7.12 -9.48 15.84
CA ASP A 148 6.07 -10.15 16.61
C ASP A 148 5.61 -9.35 17.85
N PRO A 149 6.50 -8.75 18.66
CA PRO A 149 6.08 -8.00 19.85
C PRO A 149 5.28 -6.73 19.56
N PHE A 150 5.18 -6.30 18.30
CA PHE A 150 4.44 -5.09 17.92
C PHE A 150 2.99 -5.39 17.51
N PHE A 151 2.58 -6.65 17.47
CA PHE A 151 1.25 -7.09 17.06
C PHE A 151 0.57 -7.86 18.19
N THR A 152 -0.72 -7.63 18.34
CA THR A 152 -1.58 -8.44 19.21
C THR A 152 -1.90 -9.76 18.52
N GLU A 153 -2.07 -9.72 17.21
CA GLU A 153 -2.41 -10.86 16.38
C GLU A 153 -1.15 -11.66 15.98
N PRO A 154 -1.24 -12.98 15.83
CA PRO A 154 -0.22 -13.75 15.14
C PRO A 154 0.05 -13.23 13.73
N LEU A 155 1.31 -13.09 13.34
CA LEU A 155 1.69 -12.63 12.02
C LEU A 155 1.69 -13.78 11.01
N LEU A 156 0.81 -13.69 10.01
CA LEU A 156 0.70 -14.61 8.88
C LEU A 156 1.61 -14.09 7.75
N ARG A 157 2.82 -14.64 7.66
CA ARG A 157 3.86 -14.16 6.74
C ARG A 157 3.82 -14.88 5.41
N LEU A 158 3.55 -14.15 4.35
CA LEU A 158 3.76 -14.64 2.99
C LEU A 158 5.28 -14.66 2.68
N PRO A 159 5.75 -15.60 1.86
CA PRO A 159 7.18 -15.74 1.56
C PRO A 159 7.72 -14.63 0.66
N GLN A 160 6.86 -13.92 -0.04
CA GLN A 160 7.20 -12.83 -0.96
C GLN A 160 6.57 -11.51 -0.50
N THR A 161 5.46 -11.09 -1.11
CA THR A 161 4.79 -9.83 -0.81
C THR A 161 3.40 -10.06 -0.25
N HIS A 162 2.98 -9.23 0.71
CA HIS A 162 1.59 -9.19 1.18
C HIS A 162 0.72 -8.19 0.39
N LEU A 163 1.33 -7.46 -0.55
CA LEU A 163 0.64 -6.53 -1.44
C LEU A 163 0.78 -7.02 -2.88
N CYS A 164 -0.33 -7.16 -3.59
CA CYS A 164 -0.33 -7.48 -5.02
C CYS A 164 -0.92 -6.32 -5.80
N TYR A 165 -0.07 -5.63 -6.56
CA TYR A 165 -0.49 -4.45 -7.28
C TYR A 165 -1.22 -4.81 -8.57
N THR A 166 -2.45 -4.36 -8.70
CA THR A 166 -3.24 -4.47 -9.93
C THR A 166 -3.49 -3.07 -10.48
N ARG A 167 -3.19 -2.89 -11.75
CA ARG A 167 -3.42 -1.60 -12.43
C ARG A 167 -4.92 -1.32 -12.58
N PRO A 168 -5.44 -0.25 -12.01
CA PRO A 168 -6.87 0.07 -12.10
C PRO A 168 -7.27 0.65 -13.45
N HIS A 169 -6.32 1.27 -14.16
CA HIS A 169 -6.49 1.99 -15.42
C HIS A 169 -5.26 1.83 -16.33
N ALA A 170 -5.35 2.36 -17.53
CA ALA A 170 -4.20 2.40 -18.44
C ALA A 170 -3.11 3.32 -17.90
N PHE A 171 -1.86 2.90 -18.04
CA PHE A 171 -0.70 3.70 -17.70
C PHE A 171 -0.20 4.46 -18.93
N PRO A 172 0.30 5.69 -18.74
CA PRO A 172 0.99 6.39 -19.81
C PRO A 172 2.28 5.67 -20.21
N GLU A 173 2.79 6.00 -21.37
CA GLU A 173 4.07 5.47 -21.81
C GLU A 173 5.21 6.00 -20.92
N VAL A 174 6.18 5.14 -20.66
CA VAL A 174 7.44 5.53 -20.00
C VAL A 174 8.31 6.22 -21.03
N VAL A 175 8.77 7.43 -20.71
CA VAL A 175 9.77 8.12 -21.54
C VAL A 175 11.13 7.43 -21.35
N ASP A 176 11.70 6.91 -22.41
CA ASP A 176 12.94 6.10 -22.40
C ASP A 176 14.16 6.78 -21.75
N LYS A 177 14.22 8.10 -21.82
CA LYS A 177 15.32 8.88 -21.25
C LYS A 177 14.86 9.57 -19.97
N PRO A 178 15.65 9.52 -18.90
CA PRO A 178 15.36 10.27 -17.67
C PRO A 178 15.29 11.79 -17.98
N PRO A 179 14.45 12.55 -17.26
CA PRO A 179 14.26 13.98 -17.52
C PRO A 179 15.56 14.79 -17.42
N SER A 180 16.52 14.38 -16.59
CA SER A 180 17.83 14.99 -16.45
C SER A 180 18.63 15.06 -17.76
N LYS A 181 18.43 14.13 -18.69
CA LYS A 181 19.06 14.19 -20.03
C LYS A 181 18.52 15.34 -20.88
N ARG A 182 17.34 15.86 -20.57
CA ARG A 182 16.70 16.99 -21.26
C ARG A 182 16.89 18.30 -20.50
N SER A 183 16.72 18.27 -19.18
CA SER A 183 16.77 19.48 -18.33
C SER A 183 18.19 19.91 -17.95
N GLY A 184 19.18 18.99 -18.02
CA GLY A 184 20.53 19.25 -17.56
C GLY A 184 20.73 19.17 -16.04
N TYR A 185 19.69 18.84 -15.28
CA TYR A 185 19.73 18.65 -13.83
C TYR A 185 18.84 17.48 -13.41
N VAL A 186 19.18 16.85 -12.29
CA VAL A 186 18.40 15.76 -11.70
C VAL A 186 17.17 16.31 -10.95
N THR A 187 16.02 15.68 -11.16
CA THR A 187 14.79 15.97 -10.40
C THR A 187 14.49 14.81 -9.48
N PHE A 188 14.57 15.04 -8.17
CA PHE A 188 14.00 14.16 -7.16
C PHE A 188 12.51 14.43 -7.03
N GLY A 189 11.70 13.40 -6.76
CA GLY A 189 10.25 13.57 -6.61
C GLY A 189 9.70 12.85 -5.39
N CYS A 190 8.67 13.44 -4.77
CA CYS A 190 7.86 12.77 -3.77
C CYS A 190 6.38 13.02 -4.03
N PHE A 191 5.65 11.96 -4.38
CA PHE A 191 4.21 11.99 -4.66
C PHE A 191 3.39 11.38 -3.52
N ASN A 192 4.02 11.10 -2.38
CA ASN A 192 3.35 10.65 -1.19
C ASN A 192 2.48 11.75 -0.59
N ASN A 193 1.44 11.34 0.14
CA ASN A 193 0.66 12.27 0.93
C ASN A 193 1.60 13.12 1.82
N PHE A 194 1.52 14.44 1.71
CA PHE A 194 2.43 15.36 2.39
C PHE A 194 2.39 15.23 3.93
N SER A 195 1.30 14.69 4.49
CA SER A 195 1.23 14.37 5.93
C SER A 195 2.23 13.29 6.37
N LYS A 196 2.76 12.47 5.45
CA LYS A 196 3.81 11.49 5.72
C LYS A 196 5.22 12.10 5.74
N VAL A 197 5.38 13.29 5.20
CA VAL A 197 6.67 14.00 5.15
C VAL A 197 6.97 14.59 6.52
N THR A 198 7.85 13.96 7.27
CA THR A 198 8.30 14.45 8.58
C THR A 198 9.41 15.51 8.42
N ASP A 199 9.67 16.27 9.48
CA ASP A 199 10.79 17.26 9.47
C ASP A 199 12.14 16.55 9.35
N GLY A 200 12.25 15.33 9.90
CA GLY A 200 13.42 14.48 9.68
C GLY A 200 13.63 14.14 8.20
N MET A 201 12.56 13.85 7.46
CA MET A 201 12.66 13.60 6.00
C MET A 201 13.08 14.86 5.25
N LEU A 202 12.52 16.01 5.58
CA LEU A 202 12.93 17.30 4.98
C LEU A 202 14.42 17.58 5.22
N SER A 203 14.93 17.29 6.43
CA SER A 203 16.35 17.42 6.74
C SER A 203 17.24 16.45 5.91
N LEU A 204 16.76 15.23 5.65
CA LEU A 204 17.48 14.30 4.77
C LEU A 204 17.45 14.77 3.32
N TRP A 205 16.33 15.28 2.83
CA TRP A 205 16.23 15.80 1.47
C TRP A 205 17.11 17.05 1.26
N GLN A 206 17.22 17.88 2.29
CA GLN A 206 18.17 19.00 2.28
C GLN A 206 19.61 18.50 2.08
N LYS A 207 20.04 17.47 2.84
CA LYS A 207 21.36 16.84 2.68
C LYS A 207 21.57 16.22 1.30
N ILE A 208 20.52 15.62 0.71
CA ILE A 208 20.58 15.12 -0.68
C ILE A 208 20.84 16.26 -1.65
N LEU A 209 20.09 17.37 -1.53
CA LEU A 209 20.25 18.52 -2.39
C LEU A 209 21.61 19.20 -2.23
N GLU A 210 22.21 19.23 -1.03
CA GLU A 210 23.57 19.70 -0.81
C GLU A 210 24.61 18.85 -1.58
N ARG A 211 24.43 17.52 -1.57
CA ARG A 211 25.33 16.60 -2.25
C ARG A 211 25.13 16.55 -3.77
N THR A 212 24.04 17.10 -4.26
CA THR A 212 23.68 17.10 -5.68
C THR A 212 23.45 18.54 -6.19
N PRO A 213 24.51 19.31 -6.40
CA PRO A 213 24.40 20.69 -6.89
C PRO A 213 23.59 20.76 -8.17
N GLY A 214 22.67 21.74 -8.27
CA GLY A 214 21.79 21.91 -9.42
C GLY A 214 20.54 21.00 -9.43
N ALA A 215 20.48 19.92 -8.63
CA ALA A 215 19.29 19.08 -8.56
C ALA A 215 18.09 19.84 -7.98
N ARG A 216 16.88 19.39 -8.33
CA ARG A 216 15.62 19.96 -7.87
C ARG A 216 14.77 18.90 -7.15
N LEU A 217 13.83 19.37 -6.33
CA LEU A 217 12.84 18.53 -5.64
C LEU A 217 11.45 18.90 -6.10
N LEU A 218 10.70 17.92 -6.64
CA LEU A 218 9.30 18.06 -7.00
C LEU A 218 8.43 17.40 -5.94
N LEU A 219 7.55 18.15 -5.32
CA LEU A 219 6.58 17.67 -4.33
C LEU A 219 5.18 17.75 -4.92
N LYS A 220 4.49 16.61 -4.99
CA LYS A 220 3.15 16.51 -5.54
C LYS A 220 2.15 16.03 -4.48
N HIS A 221 1.18 16.88 -4.18
CA HIS A 221 0.05 16.54 -3.32
C HIS A 221 -1.05 17.60 -3.45
N LYS A 222 -2.32 17.21 -3.29
CA LYS A 222 -3.48 18.13 -3.35
C LYS A 222 -3.41 19.32 -2.38
N ILE A 223 -2.61 19.23 -1.30
CA ILE A 223 -2.42 20.37 -0.38
C ILE A 223 -1.83 21.60 -1.09
N PHE A 224 -1.12 21.39 -2.20
CA PHE A 224 -0.49 22.45 -2.98
C PHE A 224 -1.45 23.14 -3.97
N ASP A 225 -2.72 22.76 -4.02
CA ASP A 225 -3.74 23.48 -4.80
C ASP A 225 -4.04 24.85 -4.17
N GLY A 226 -4.01 24.94 -2.83
CA GLY A 226 -4.30 26.15 -2.07
C GLY A 226 -3.04 26.89 -1.59
N GLU A 227 -3.19 28.22 -1.40
CA GLU A 227 -2.10 29.05 -0.87
C GLU A 227 -1.71 28.68 0.55
N GLU A 228 -2.66 28.36 1.41
CA GLU A 228 -2.41 27.96 2.81
C GLU A 228 -1.54 26.70 2.88
N GLY A 229 -1.80 25.70 2.04
CA GLY A 229 -1.02 24.48 1.97
C GLY A 229 0.41 24.73 1.50
N ARG A 230 0.60 25.62 0.52
CA ARG A 230 1.94 26.04 0.07
C ARG A 230 2.67 26.81 1.14
N ALA A 231 2.01 27.78 1.80
CA ALA A 231 2.60 28.57 2.90
C ALA A 231 3.01 27.66 4.08
N TYR A 232 2.17 26.66 4.42
CA TYR A 232 2.51 25.65 5.44
C TYR A 232 3.77 24.87 5.06
N ALA A 233 3.84 24.39 3.81
CA ALA A 233 5.00 23.66 3.33
C ALA A 233 6.25 24.55 3.29
N ASP A 234 6.14 25.78 2.80
CA ASP A 234 7.25 26.74 2.76
C ASP A 234 7.84 27.03 4.16
N GLY A 235 6.99 27.11 5.18
CA GLY A 235 7.41 27.23 6.58
C GLY A 235 8.27 26.05 7.01
N ARG A 236 7.84 24.83 6.71
CA ARG A 236 8.56 23.60 7.06
C ARG A 236 9.86 23.43 6.27
N LEU A 237 9.85 23.73 4.97
CA LEU A 237 11.06 23.71 4.13
C LEU A 237 12.12 24.67 4.67
N ARG A 238 11.70 25.90 5.04
CA ARG A 238 12.60 26.91 5.61
C ARG A 238 13.21 26.44 6.93
N GLN A 239 12.41 25.84 7.83
CA GLN A 239 12.90 25.28 9.08
C GLN A 239 13.92 24.16 8.88
N ALA A 240 13.75 23.35 7.84
CA ALA A 240 14.68 22.29 7.47
C ALA A 240 15.91 22.80 6.68
N GLY A 241 15.98 24.09 6.35
CA GLY A 241 17.09 24.69 5.60
C GLY A 241 17.05 24.42 4.09
N LEU A 242 15.91 23.92 3.55
CA LEU A 242 15.75 23.68 2.13
C LEU A 242 15.65 24.99 1.34
N ASP A 243 16.45 25.11 0.28
CA ASP A 243 16.36 26.23 -0.65
C ASP A 243 15.07 26.14 -1.46
N ARG A 244 14.12 27.05 -1.18
CA ARG A 244 12.81 27.11 -1.83
C ARG A 244 12.90 27.24 -3.36
N SER A 245 13.95 27.87 -3.87
CA SER A 245 14.14 28.06 -5.31
C SER A 245 14.39 26.74 -6.07
N ARG A 246 14.76 25.69 -5.34
CA ARG A 246 15.01 24.34 -5.85
C ARG A 246 13.81 23.40 -5.69
N VAL A 247 12.68 23.88 -5.14
CA VAL A 247 11.51 23.05 -4.86
C VAL A 247 10.33 23.49 -5.74
N GLU A 248 9.77 22.54 -6.49
CA GLU A 248 8.55 22.70 -7.28
C GLU A 248 7.38 22.04 -6.54
N TYR A 249 6.22 22.72 -6.50
CA TYR A 249 4.97 22.16 -6.01
C TYR A 249 4.03 21.86 -7.15
N ARG A 250 3.44 20.67 -7.12
CA ARG A 250 2.31 20.30 -8.00
C ARG A 250 1.12 19.86 -7.16
N GLY A 251 -0.04 20.36 -7.53
CA GLY A 251 -1.33 20.03 -6.94
C GLY A 251 -1.94 18.73 -7.50
N PHE A 252 -3.25 18.64 -7.40
CA PHE A 252 -4.02 17.53 -7.98
C PHE A 252 -3.95 17.56 -9.51
N SER A 253 -3.84 16.37 -10.09
CA SER A 253 -3.92 16.17 -11.55
C SER A 253 -4.58 14.82 -11.80
N ALA A 254 -5.49 14.78 -12.79
CA ALA A 254 -6.10 13.53 -13.25
C ALA A 254 -5.07 12.59 -13.90
N ASP A 255 -4.08 13.17 -14.60
CA ASP A 255 -3.01 12.45 -15.30
C ASP A 255 -1.71 12.38 -14.47
N TYR A 256 -1.83 12.28 -13.15
CA TYR A 256 -0.68 12.33 -12.23
C TYR A 256 0.42 11.30 -12.54
N LEU A 257 0.05 10.14 -13.10
CA LEU A 257 1.03 9.10 -13.48
C LEU A 257 1.97 9.56 -14.61
N ALA A 258 1.50 10.42 -15.51
CA ALA A 258 2.36 10.98 -16.56
C ALA A 258 3.46 11.88 -15.97
N GLU A 259 3.20 12.50 -14.81
CA GLU A 259 4.13 13.37 -14.12
C GLU A 259 5.32 12.62 -13.50
N ASP A 260 5.23 11.28 -13.32
CA ASP A 260 6.39 10.45 -12.98
C ASP A 260 7.48 10.49 -14.07
N ASN A 261 7.14 10.86 -15.31
CA ASN A 261 8.12 11.08 -16.36
C ASN A 261 8.97 12.35 -16.16
N ASP A 262 8.61 13.22 -15.23
CA ASP A 262 9.33 14.46 -14.92
C ASP A 262 10.31 14.30 -13.75
N ILE A 263 10.39 13.12 -13.11
CA ILE A 263 11.32 12.83 -12.03
C ILE A 263 12.33 11.75 -12.43
N ASP A 264 13.55 11.89 -11.96
CA ASP A 264 14.64 10.93 -12.19
C ASP A 264 14.68 9.86 -11.09
N VAL A 265 14.45 10.27 -9.84
CA VAL A 265 14.48 9.42 -8.65
C VAL A 265 13.33 9.81 -7.73
N ALA A 266 12.54 8.85 -7.31
CA ALA A 266 11.52 9.07 -6.28
C ALA A 266 12.13 8.90 -4.88
N LEU A 267 11.82 9.83 -3.99
CA LEU A 267 12.20 9.82 -2.59
C LEU A 267 11.01 9.39 -1.74
N ASP A 268 11.10 8.19 -1.17
CA ASP A 268 10.06 7.66 -0.29
C ASP A 268 10.12 8.33 1.09
N THR A 269 8.99 8.33 1.79
CA THR A 269 8.83 8.92 3.12
C THR A 269 9.11 7.91 4.24
N ALA A 270 9.48 8.39 5.43
CA ALA A 270 9.63 7.60 6.64
C ALA A 270 9.12 8.39 7.85
N PRO A 271 8.63 7.72 8.91
CA PRO A 271 8.55 6.28 9.16
C PRO A 271 7.37 5.56 8.47
N TYR A 272 6.49 6.27 7.78
CA TYR A 272 5.41 5.68 7.00
C TYR A 272 5.75 5.77 5.51
N THR A 273 6.17 4.63 4.94
CA THR A 273 6.61 4.53 3.55
C THR A 273 5.43 4.49 2.57
N GLY A 274 5.72 4.75 1.29
CA GLY A 274 4.78 4.59 0.20
C GLY A 274 4.42 3.12 -0.03
N GLY A 275 3.18 2.88 -0.41
CA GLY A 275 2.72 1.58 -0.94
C GLY A 275 2.37 1.74 -2.41
N LEU A 276 1.21 2.34 -2.69
CA LEU A 276 0.74 2.59 -4.06
C LEU A 276 1.69 3.48 -4.85
N THR A 277 2.09 4.61 -4.30
CA THR A 277 2.99 5.57 -4.97
C THR A 277 4.34 4.95 -5.33
N THR A 278 4.86 4.04 -4.49
CA THR A 278 6.08 3.28 -4.81
C THR A 278 5.84 2.33 -5.98
N CYS A 279 4.72 1.60 -6.00
CA CYS A 279 4.36 0.73 -7.12
C CYS A 279 4.21 1.51 -8.43
N GLU A 280 3.57 2.66 -8.38
CA GLU A 280 3.31 3.51 -9.54
C GLU A 280 4.61 4.09 -10.10
N ALA A 281 5.48 4.65 -9.25
CA ALA A 281 6.79 5.15 -9.65
C ALA A 281 7.63 4.05 -10.32
N LEU A 282 7.74 2.86 -9.71
CA LEU A 282 8.47 1.72 -10.29
C LEU A 282 7.88 1.30 -11.63
N TYR A 283 6.55 1.26 -11.76
CA TYR A 283 5.88 0.93 -13.00
C TYR A 283 6.03 2.01 -14.08
N MET A 284 6.24 3.27 -13.68
CA MET A 284 6.61 4.39 -14.56
C MET A 284 8.12 4.47 -14.83
N GLY A 285 8.88 3.45 -14.45
CA GLY A 285 10.32 3.38 -14.71
C GLY A 285 11.16 4.27 -13.81
N VAL A 286 10.62 4.76 -12.71
CA VAL A 286 11.31 5.64 -11.77
C VAL A 286 11.86 4.83 -10.60
N PRO A 287 13.18 4.82 -10.37
CA PRO A 287 13.75 4.18 -9.19
C PRO A 287 13.33 4.92 -7.92
N VAL A 288 12.99 4.16 -6.88
CA VAL A 288 12.55 4.68 -5.59
C VAL A 288 13.61 4.39 -4.53
N VAL A 289 14.06 5.42 -3.83
CA VAL A 289 14.93 5.26 -2.65
C VAL A 289 14.05 5.30 -1.41
N SER A 290 14.09 4.25 -0.58
CA SER A 290 13.27 4.12 0.62
C SER A 290 14.12 3.92 1.86
N LEU A 291 13.74 4.53 2.98
CA LEU A 291 14.39 4.35 4.27
C LEU A 291 13.64 3.29 5.07
N THR A 292 14.32 2.18 5.35
CA THR A 292 13.76 1.04 6.07
C THR A 292 13.75 1.28 7.58
N GLY A 293 12.58 1.15 8.20
CA GLY A 293 12.42 1.25 9.64
C GLY A 293 12.15 -0.10 10.32
N ARG A 294 11.85 -0.02 11.62
CA ARG A 294 11.60 -1.22 12.47
C ARG A 294 10.14 -1.67 12.45
N ARG A 295 9.20 -0.74 12.24
CA ARG A 295 7.76 -1.01 12.24
C ARG A 295 7.29 -1.49 10.87
N HIS A 296 6.22 -2.25 10.82
CA HIS A 296 5.61 -2.80 9.61
C HIS A 296 5.39 -1.73 8.52
N GLY A 297 4.71 -0.63 8.83
CA GLY A 297 4.46 0.46 7.88
C GLY A 297 5.71 1.23 7.42
N ALA A 298 6.84 1.07 8.11
CA ALA A 298 8.14 1.63 7.73
C ALA A 298 8.96 0.67 6.85
N ARG A 299 8.34 -0.41 6.36
CA ARG A 299 9.01 -1.47 5.60
C ARG A 299 8.31 -1.82 4.28
N PHE A 300 7.24 -1.09 3.91
CA PHE A 300 6.59 -1.33 2.62
C PHE A 300 7.57 -1.12 1.47
N GLY A 301 8.28 0.02 1.44
CA GLY A 301 9.32 0.26 0.45
C GLY A 301 10.37 -0.86 0.40
N TYR A 302 10.83 -1.34 1.57
CA TYR A 302 11.76 -2.47 1.66
C TYR A 302 11.20 -3.74 0.98
N SER A 303 9.97 -4.12 1.30
CA SER A 303 9.32 -5.29 0.69
C SER A 303 9.13 -5.11 -0.82
N LEU A 304 8.60 -3.96 -1.25
CA LEU A 304 8.32 -3.70 -2.65
C LEU A 304 9.60 -3.73 -3.51
N LEU A 305 10.66 -3.06 -3.05
CA LEU A 305 11.93 -3.00 -3.77
C LEU A 305 12.62 -4.37 -3.87
N HIS A 306 12.60 -5.17 -2.79
CA HIS A 306 13.16 -6.52 -2.83
C HIS A 306 12.37 -7.43 -3.77
N ASN A 307 11.05 -7.37 -3.76
CA ASN A 307 10.21 -8.18 -4.66
C ASN A 307 10.39 -7.81 -6.14
N VAL A 308 10.72 -6.55 -6.45
CA VAL A 308 11.03 -6.12 -7.84
C VAL A 308 12.46 -6.48 -8.25
N GLY A 309 13.36 -6.73 -7.30
CA GLY A 309 14.77 -7.05 -7.56
C GLY A 309 15.69 -5.83 -7.56
N VAL A 310 15.29 -4.75 -6.91
CA VAL A 310 16.08 -3.52 -6.70
C VAL A 310 16.22 -3.20 -5.20
N GLY A 311 16.38 -4.23 -4.38
CA GLY A 311 16.45 -4.12 -2.92
C GLY A 311 17.58 -3.23 -2.40
N ASP A 312 18.64 -3.03 -3.17
CA ASP A 312 19.74 -2.13 -2.82
C ASP A 312 19.33 -0.65 -2.71
N LEU A 313 18.17 -0.30 -3.24
CA LEU A 313 17.59 1.04 -3.09
C LEU A 313 16.84 1.24 -1.75
N ALA A 314 16.72 0.20 -0.94
CA ALA A 314 16.16 0.24 0.40
C ALA A 314 17.27 0.46 1.44
N ALA A 315 17.47 1.68 1.84
CA ALA A 315 18.51 2.07 2.78
C ALA A 315 18.16 1.66 4.21
N ALA A 316 19.16 1.15 4.95
CA ALA A 316 18.98 0.74 6.34
C ALA A 316 19.17 1.88 7.35
N THR A 317 19.84 2.98 6.95
CA THR A 317 20.11 4.14 7.79
C THR A 317 19.80 5.45 7.07
N PRO A 318 19.57 6.56 7.80
CA PRO A 318 19.40 7.87 7.21
C PRO A 318 20.59 8.30 6.32
N GLU A 319 21.80 7.97 6.72
CA GLU A 319 23.03 8.29 5.98
C GLU A 319 23.05 7.51 4.64
N ALA A 320 22.76 6.20 4.69
CA ALA A 320 22.67 5.37 3.50
C ALA A 320 21.56 5.83 2.54
N TYR A 321 20.43 6.32 3.08
CA TYR A 321 19.35 6.90 2.26
C TYR A 321 19.83 8.11 1.46
N VAL A 322 20.53 9.04 2.10
CA VAL A 322 21.11 10.21 1.44
C VAL A 322 22.17 9.79 0.41
N GLU A 323 23.02 8.82 0.77
CA GLU A 323 24.10 8.34 -0.09
C GLU A 323 23.57 7.64 -1.33
N THR A 324 22.59 6.75 -1.19
CA THR A 324 21.94 6.05 -2.29
C THR A 324 21.30 7.04 -3.28
N ALA A 325 20.57 8.03 -2.77
CA ALA A 325 19.92 9.05 -3.61
C ALA A 325 20.97 9.89 -4.38
N ALA A 326 22.03 10.33 -3.70
CA ALA A 326 23.10 11.11 -4.31
C ALA A 326 23.91 10.28 -5.33
N ALA A 327 24.17 9.01 -5.04
CA ALA A 327 24.86 8.10 -5.97
C ALA A 327 24.06 7.88 -7.25
N LEU A 328 22.74 7.65 -7.16
CA LEU A 328 21.86 7.54 -8.33
C LEU A 328 21.89 8.84 -9.17
N ALA A 329 21.81 9.99 -8.51
CA ALA A 329 21.85 11.29 -9.18
C ALA A 329 23.15 11.52 -9.96
N SER A 330 24.25 10.93 -9.50
CA SER A 330 25.58 11.01 -10.11
C SER A 330 25.84 9.93 -11.17
N ALA A 331 24.86 9.04 -11.42
CA ALA A 331 25.01 7.89 -12.31
C ALA A 331 23.97 7.91 -13.47
N PRO A 332 24.08 8.82 -14.44
CA PRO A 332 23.06 9.02 -15.48
C PRO A 332 22.82 7.79 -16.37
N GLU A 333 23.83 6.94 -16.56
CA GLU A 333 23.67 5.69 -17.32
C GLU A 333 22.89 4.64 -16.53
N THR A 334 23.09 4.58 -15.20
CA THR A 334 22.30 3.74 -14.29
C THR A 334 20.82 4.18 -14.28
N LEU A 335 20.55 5.49 -14.17
CA LEU A 335 19.18 6.03 -14.25
C LEU A 335 18.52 5.67 -15.59
N THR A 336 19.25 5.81 -16.71
CA THR A 336 18.77 5.45 -18.04
C THR A 336 18.46 3.95 -18.13
N GLY A 337 19.34 3.10 -17.61
CA GLY A 337 19.15 1.66 -17.56
C GLY A 337 17.93 1.26 -16.75
N LEU A 338 17.81 1.76 -15.52
CA LEU A 338 16.68 1.49 -14.63
C LEU A 338 15.35 1.93 -15.28
N ARG A 339 15.31 3.12 -15.87
CA ARG A 339 14.09 3.62 -16.52
C ARG A 339 13.56 2.71 -17.61
N ARG A 340 14.45 2.08 -18.37
CA ARG A 340 14.08 1.14 -19.45
C ARG A 340 13.58 -0.20 -18.94
N VAL A 341 14.06 -0.67 -17.79
CA VAL A 341 13.82 -2.06 -17.35
C VAL A 341 12.82 -2.18 -16.19
N LEU A 342 12.66 -1.15 -15.34
CA LEU A 342 11.87 -1.24 -14.11
C LEU A 342 10.42 -1.67 -14.35
N ARG A 343 9.73 -1.12 -15.36
CA ARG A 343 8.36 -1.54 -15.71
C ARG A 343 8.30 -3.02 -16.00
N SER A 344 9.23 -3.56 -16.76
CA SER A 344 9.26 -4.98 -17.10
C SER A 344 9.69 -5.87 -15.93
N MET A 345 10.58 -5.37 -15.07
CA MET A 345 10.96 -6.06 -13.82
C MET A 345 9.75 -6.16 -12.90
N MET A 346 9.05 -5.06 -12.66
CA MET A 346 7.84 -5.06 -11.84
C MET A 346 6.74 -5.94 -12.41
N ALA A 347 6.49 -5.88 -13.72
CA ALA A 347 5.44 -6.69 -14.38
C ALA A 347 5.69 -8.21 -14.26
N ARG A 348 6.95 -8.63 -14.11
CA ARG A 348 7.37 -10.04 -13.91
C ARG A 348 7.60 -10.41 -12.44
N SER A 349 7.47 -9.45 -11.54
CA SER A 349 7.72 -9.66 -10.12
C SER A 349 6.50 -10.25 -9.40
N PRO A 350 6.67 -10.80 -8.19
CA PRO A 350 5.57 -11.22 -7.33
C PRO A 350 4.53 -10.13 -7.07
N LEU A 351 4.91 -8.85 -7.15
CA LEU A 351 3.99 -7.72 -6.96
C LEU A 351 2.86 -7.67 -7.97
N MET A 352 3.02 -8.26 -9.15
CA MET A 352 2.01 -8.26 -10.21
C MET A 352 1.57 -9.69 -10.61
N ASP A 353 2.04 -10.74 -9.93
CA ASP A 353 1.54 -12.10 -10.09
C ASP A 353 0.26 -12.30 -9.26
N GLY A 354 -0.86 -11.80 -9.75
CA GLY A 354 -2.15 -11.92 -9.07
C GLY A 354 -2.59 -13.36 -8.81
N ARG A 355 -2.27 -14.30 -9.69
CA ARG A 355 -2.62 -15.71 -9.51
C ARG A 355 -1.76 -16.38 -8.43
N GLY A 356 -0.46 -16.14 -8.44
CA GLY A 356 0.46 -16.63 -7.41
C GLY A 356 0.13 -16.05 -6.04
N TYR A 357 -0.15 -14.76 -5.98
CA TYR A 357 -0.57 -14.08 -4.75
C TYR A 357 -1.87 -14.66 -4.18
N ALA A 358 -2.93 -14.79 -5.00
CA ALA A 358 -4.20 -15.35 -4.57
C ALA A 358 -4.02 -16.78 -4.02
N ARG A 359 -3.18 -17.63 -4.65
CA ARG A 359 -2.87 -18.97 -4.14
C ARG A 359 -2.14 -18.92 -2.79
N ALA A 360 -1.15 -18.05 -2.64
CA ALA A 360 -0.38 -17.92 -1.39
C ALA A 360 -1.26 -17.48 -0.23
N VAL A 361 -2.14 -16.50 -0.44
CA VAL A 361 -3.11 -16.03 0.57
C VAL A 361 -4.14 -17.13 0.86
N SER A 362 -4.67 -17.82 -0.16
CA SER A 362 -5.61 -18.93 0.02
C SER A 362 -5.02 -20.06 0.88
N TYR A 363 -3.76 -20.41 0.66
CA TYR A 363 -3.07 -21.39 1.51
C TYR A 363 -2.97 -20.93 2.98
N THR A 364 -2.71 -19.66 3.19
CA THR A 364 -2.68 -19.07 4.55
C THR A 364 -4.07 -19.10 5.20
N HIS A 365 -5.13 -18.82 4.44
CA HIS A 365 -6.51 -18.93 4.91
C HIS A 365 -6.87 -20.37 5.31
N LEU A 366 -6.52 -21.37 4.50
CA LEU A 366 -6.75 -22.78 4.81
C LEU A 366 -6.05 -23.17 6.11
N ARG A 367 -4.78 -22.80 6.29
CA ARG A 367 -4.04 -23.07 7.53
C ARG A 367 -4.65 -22.39 8.76
N ALA A 368 -5.08 -21.15 8.64
CA ALA A 368 -5.72 -20.43 9.75
C ALA A 368 -7.06 -21.07 10.17
N HIS A 369 -7.74 -21.74 9.23
CA HIS A 369 -8.99 -22.45 9.51
C HIS A 369 -8.77 -23.87 10.09
N GLU A 370 -7.60 -24.46 9.91
CA GLU A 370 -7.26 -25.80 10.41
C GLU A 370 -6.71 -25.80 11.85
N THR A 371 -6.23 -24.66 12.34
CA THR A 371 -5.72 -24.45 13.71
C THR A 371 -6.77 -23.88 14.63
#